data_6dee2daa74dc7bf0721a4d009da0d0c0
#
_entry.id   6dee2daa74dc7bf0721a4d009da0d0c0
#
_cell.length_a   1.000
_cell.length_b   1.000
_cell.length_c   1.000
_cell.angle_alpha   90.00
_cell.angle_beta   90.00
_cell.angle_gamma   90.00
#
_symmetry.space_group_name_H-M   'P 1'
#
loop_
_entity.id
_entity.type
_entity.pdbx_description
1 polymer ?
#
loop_
_entity_poly.entity_id
_entity_poly.type
_entity_poly.pdbx_seq_one_letter_code
_entity_poly.pdbx_strand_id
1 'polypeptide(L)'
;GGDFGRVTLLSSYIDDVVSALRSDIQCAWINYEWGGIQCEQAGLVTTFLPFRQLDERFDYYSPVIIANNKFLTKHPDVARKFLKAVKKGYEYAIKKPEKAAEILCSSVPDLDERLIKGSQEYLKDCYIDDAAQFGVFDADRWNMFYQWVNEQHLYDQEIPENTGFTNEYIAE
;
A
#
# COMPACT_ATOMS: atom_id res chain seq x y z
N GLY A 1 -22.54 10.69 -13.70
CA GLY A 1 -21.75 10.23 -14.75
C GLY A 1 -21.03 11.34 -15.52
N GLY A 2 -19.70 11.25 -15.57
CA GLY A 2 -18.88 12.09 -16.42
C GLY A 2 -18.66 11.48 -17.80
N ASP A 3 -18.09 12.24 -18.71
CA ASP A 3 -17.67 11.77 -20.03
C ASP A 3 -16.16 11.56 -20.02
N PHE A 4 -15.74 10.29 -20.06
CA PHE A 4 -14.32 9.91 -20.07
C PHE A 4 -13.58 10.43 -21.32
N GLY A 5 -14.28 10.63 -22.44
CA GLY A 5 -13.70 11.23 -23.66
C GLY A 5 -13.19 12.67 -23.48
N ARG A 6 -13.56 13.32 -22.36
CA ARG A 6 -13.09 14.65 -21.99
C ARG A 6 -11.90 14.62 -21.02
N VAL A 7 -11.40 13.44 -20.65
CA VAL A 7 -10.26 13.27 -19.77
C VAL A 7 -8.99 13.10 -20.59
N THR A 8 -7.98 13.91 -20.30
CA THR A 8 -6.64 13.74 -20.86
C THR A 8 -5.78 12.98 -19.88
N LEU A 9 -5.36 11.77 -20.25
CA LEU A 9 -4.46 10.95 -19.46
C LEU A 9 -3.01 11.30 -19.77
N LEU A 10 -2.25 11.63 -18.73
CA LEU A 10 -0.81 11.87 -18.81
C LEU A 10 -0.07 10.70 -18.16
N SER A 11 0.57 9.88 -18.98
CA SER A 11 1.41 8.75 -18.51
C SER A 11 2.81 9.27 -18.19
N SER A 12 2.96 9.91 -17.03
CA SER A 12 4.26 10.38 -16.54
C SER A 12 4.41 10.07 -15.06
N TYR A 13 5.66 9.88 -14.65
CA TYR A 13 5.99 9.78 -13.23
C TYR A 13 5.89 11.16 -12.59
N ILE A 14 5.27 11.25 -11.42
CA ILE A 14 5.12 12.48 -10.64
C ILE A 14 6.01 12.38 -9.41
N ASP A 15 7.14 13.10 -9.39
CA ASP A 15 8.04 13.17 -8.24
C ASP A 15 7.47 14.06 -7.12
N ASP A 16 6.85 15.17 -7.50
CA ASP A 16 6.27 16.16 -6.59
C ASP A 16 4.80 16.39 -6.95
N VAL A 17 3.92 15.76 -6.20
CA VAL A 17 2.48 15.86 -6.38
C VAL A 17 1.95 17.27 -6.07
N VAL A 18 2.56 17.99 -5.13
CA VAL A 18 2.15 19.35 -4.74
C VAL A 18 2.38 20.31 -5.92
N SER A 19 3.56 20.26 -6.51
CA SER A 19 3.88 21.07 -7.71
C SER A 19 3.01 20.68 -8.90
N ALA A 20 2.77 19.38 -9.13
CA ALA A 20 1.91 18.90 -10.18
C ALA A 20 0.48 19.46 -10.06
N LEU A 21 -0.14 19.34 -8.87
CA LEU A 21 -1.51 19.82 -8.64
C LEU A 21 -1.63 21.36 -8.56
N ARG A 22 -0.52 22.08 -8.42
CA ARG A 22 -0.48 23.55 -8.56
C ARG A 22 -0.31 24.01 -10.00
N SER A 23 -0.01 23.10 -10.91
CA SER A 23 0.07 23.34 -12.34
C SER A 23 -1.27 23.03 -13.05
N ASP A 24 -1.23 22.57 -14.29
CA ASP A 24 -2.41 22.23 -15.08
C ASP A 24 -2.95 20.81 -14.81
N ILE A 25 -2.42 20.10 -13.82
CA ILE A 25 -2.88 18.77 -13.44
C ILE A 25 -4.05 18.87 -12.45
N GLN A 26 -5.23 18.39 -12.84
CA GLN A 26 -6.43 18.44 -12.01
C GLN A 26 -6.56 17.25 -11.08
N CYS A 27 -6.02 16.08 -11.47
CA CYS A 27 -6.05 14.84 -10.70
C CYS A 27 -4.73 14.09 -10.82
N ALA A 28 -4.32 13.45 -9.73
CA ALA A 28 -3.13 12.60 -9.72
C ALA A 28 -3.41 11.30 -8.95
N TRP A 29 -2.89 10.19 -9.43
CA TRP A 29 -2.85 8.96 -8.63
C TRP A 29 -1.72 9.08 -7.62
N ILE A 30 -2.04 8.90 -6.36
CA ILE A 30 -1.09 8.99 -5.25
C ILE A 30 -1.31 7.86 -4.25
N ASN A 31 -0.30 7.60 -3.44
CA ASN A 31 -0.45 6.95 -2.14
C ASN A 31 -0.70 8.04 -1.09
N TYR A 32 -1.83 7.96 -0.37
CA TYR A 32 -2.24 9.02 0.55
C TYR A 32 -1.22 9.25 1.66
N GLU A 33 -0.66 8.19 2.20
CA GLU A 33 0.35 8.22 3.26
C GLU A 33 1.62 8.98 2.89
N TRP A 34 1.78 9.30 1.62
CA TRP A 34 2.90 10.13 1.12
C TRP A 34 2.39 11.39 0.45
N GLY A 35 1.84 11.28 -0.75
CA GLY A 35 1.39 12.43 -1.54
C GLY A 35 0.22 13.19 -0.93
N GLY A 36 -0.73 12.49 -0.27
CA GLY A 36 -1.82 13.11 0.47
C GLY A 36 -1.31 13.95 1.63
N ILE A 37 -0.44 13.38 2.46
CA ILE A 37 0.19 14.09 3.59
C ILE A 37 1.05 15.28 3.11
N GLN A 38 1.77 15.13 2.00
CA GLN A 38 2.49 16.26 1.39
C GLN A 38 1.56 17.42 1.01
N CYS A 39 0.42 17.10 0.38
CA CYS A 39 -0.58 18.11 0.02
C CYS A 39 -1.14 18.83 1.24
N GLU A 40 -1.51 18.09 2.29
CA GLU A 40 -1.99 18.67 3.56
C GLU A 40 -0.95 19.59 4.19
N GLN A 41 0.30 19.14 4.28
CA GLN A 41 1.39 19.91 4.87
C GLN A 41 1.77 21.16 4.07
N ALA A 42 1.54 21.13 2.75
CA ALA A 42 1.69 22.28 1.86
C ALA A 42 0.48 23.22 1.87
N GLY A 43 -0.57 22.93 2.65
CA GLY A 43 -1.81 23.70 2.71
C GLY A 43 -2.62 23.65 1.41
N LEU A 44 -2.43 22.59 0.59
CA LEU A 44 -3.19 22.42 -0.64
C LEU A 44 -4.52 21.73 -0.33
N VAL A 45 -5.63 22.41 -0.67
CA VAL A 45 -6.97 21.83 -0.51
C VAL A 45 -7.24 20.84 -1.65
N THR A 46 -7.33 19.56 -1.31
CA THR A 46 -7.58 18.48 -2.25
C THR A 46 -8.77 17.63 -1.80
N THR A 47 -9.38 16.91 -2.74
CA THR A 47 -10.36 15.86 -2.44
C THR A 47 -9.70 14.52 -2.71
N PHE A 48 -9.51 13.73 -1.66
CA PHE A 48 -9.01 12.36 -1.78
C PHE A 48 -10.16 11.40 -2.07
N LEU A 49 -9.98 10.54 -3.06
CA LEU A 49 -10.95 9.53 -3.50
C LEU A 49 -10.32 8.14 -3.30
N PRO A 50 -10.50 7.51 -2.12
CA PRO A 50 -9.98 6.17 -1.85
C PRO A 50 -10.65 5.14 -2.76
N PHE A 51 -9.88 4.40 -3.53
CA PHE A 51 -10.41 3.42 -4.49
C PHE A 51 -11.30 2.37 -3.83
N ARG A 52 -10.92 1.87 -2.67
CA ARG A 52 -11.73 0.90 -1.90
C ARG A 52 -13.11 1.41 -1.49
N GLN A 53 -13.32 2.73 -1.43
CA GLN A 53 -14.64 3.32 -1.16
C GLN A 53 -15.48 3.53 -2.43
N LEU A 54 -14.83 3.53 -3.59
CA LEU A 54 -15.50 3.65 -4.88
C LEU A 54 -15.99 2.30 -5.37
N ASP A 55 -15.19 1.25 -5.14
CA ASP A 55 -15.50 -0.11 -5.55
C ASP A 55 -14.72 -1.10 -4.66
N GLU A 56 -15.40 -2.05 -4.03
CA GLU A 56 -14.81 -3.04 -3.12
C GLU A 56 -13.72 -3.91 -3.78
N ARG A 57 -13.79 -4.10 -5.10
CA ARG A 57 -12.77 -4.83 -5.87
C ARG A 57 -11.39 -4.17 -5.82
N PHE A 58 -11.33 -2.87 -5.49
CA PHE A 58 -10.08 -2.12 -5.34
C PHE A 58 -9.58 -2.04 -3.90
N ASP A 59 -10.14 -2.83 -2.99
CA ASP A 59 -9.59 -3.04 -1.66
C ASP A 59 -8.57 -4.16 -1.65
N TYR A 60 -7.57 -4.08 -2.51
CA TYR A 60 -6.51 -5.07 -2.67
C TYR A 60 -5.30 -4.82 -1.77
N TYR A 61 -4.52 -5.88 -1.54
CA TYR A 61 -3.31 -5.79 -0.72
C TYR A 61 -2.17 -5.09 -1.46
N SER A 62 -1.68 -3.96 -0.92
CA SER A 62 -0.50 -3.25 -1.40
C SER A 62 0.06 -2.35 -0.29
N PRO A 63 1.38 -2.36 -0.02
CA PRO A 63 2.39 -3.26 -0.59
C PRO A 63 2.33 -4.68 -0.02
N VAL A 64 3.02 -5.63 -0.66
CA VAL A 64 3.13 -7.02 -0.22
C VAL A 64 4.60 -7.46 -0.17
N ILE A 65 4.91 -8.46 0.67
CA ILE A 65 6.23 -9.10 0.71
C ILE A 65 6.22 -10.26 -0.28
N ILE A 66 7.16 -10.27 -1.22
CA ILE A 66 7.32 -11.34 -2.18
C ILE A 66 8.57 -12.17 -1.86
N ALA A 67 8.54 -13.46 -2.17
CA ALA A 67 9.67 -14.36 -2.00
C ALA A 67 9.76 -15.36 -3.14
N ASN A 68 10.97 -15.84 -3.42
CA ASN A 68 11.19 -16.88 -4.40
C ASN A 68 10.74 -18.24 -3.85
N ASN A 69 9.93 -18.99 -4.59
CA ASN A 69 9.42 -20.29 -4.18
C ASN A 69 10.53 -21.31 -3.85
N LYS A 70 11.66 -21.30 -4.60
CA LYS A 70 12.80 -22.15 -4.29
C LYS A 70 13.46 -21.79 -2.95
N PHE A 71 13.47 -20.51 -2.60
CA PHE A 71 13.94 -20.05 -1.28
C PHE A 71 13.00 -20.55 -0.18
N LEU A 72 11.71 -20.36 -0.34
CA LEU A 72 10.71 -20.79 0.65
C LEU A 72 10.78 -22.29 0.92
N THR A 73 10.90 -23.12 -0.14
CA THR A 73 11.03 -24.57 -0.01
C THR A 73 12.32 -25.00 0.69
N LYS A 74 13.45 -24.32 0.41
CA LYS A 74 14.76 -24.70 0.97
C LYS A 74 15.00 -24.13 2.38
N HIS A 75 14.39 -23.01 2.70
CA HIS A 75 14.64 -22.23 3.93
C HIS A 75 13.35 -21.75 4.62
N PRO A 76 12.38 -22.65 4.86
CA PRO A 76 11.08 -22.25 5.44
C PRO A 76 11.22 -21.59 6.81
N ASP A 77 12.14 -22.08 7.63
CA ASP A 77 12.39 -21.52 8.97
C ASP A 77 12.97 -20.10 8.93
N VAL A 78 13.78 -19.80 7.92
CA VAL A 78 14.30 -18.44 7.70
C VAL A 78 13.18 -17.51 7.32
N ALA A 79 12.29 -17.94 6.41
CA ALA A 79 11.11 -17.17 6.00
C ALA A 79 10.21 -16.86 7.21
N ARG A 80 9.89 -17.86 8.04
CA ARG A 80 9.09 -17.67 9.27
C ARG A 80 9.75 -16.70 10.25
N LYS A 81 11.04 -16.86 10.50
CA LYS A 81 11.78 -15.95 11.39
C LYS A 81 11.82 -14.52 10.87
N PHE A 82 11.99 -14.34 9.57
CA PHE A 82 11.96 -13.04 8.93
C PHE A 82 10.58 -12.39 9.09
N LEU A 83 9.51 -13.08 8.72
CA LEU A 83 8.15 -12.55 8.85
C LEU A 83 7.77 -12.27 10.30
N LYS A 84 8.21 -13.09 11.25
CA LYS A 84 8.03 -12.84 12.69
C LYS A 84 8.73 -11.54 13.13
N ALA A 85 9.92 -11.26 12.60
CA ALA A 85 10.62 -10.01 12.89
C ALA A 85 9.92 -8.79 12.26
N VAL A 86 9.47 -8.92 11.01
CA VAL A 86 8.67 -7.90 10.32
C VAL A 86 7.38 -7.60 11.08
N LYS A 87 6.60 -8.62 11.45
CA LYS A 87 5.38 -8.49 12.26
C LYS A 87 5.64 -7.68 13.54
N LYS A 88 6.69 -8.01 14.28
CA LYS A 88 7.07 -7.25 15.49
C LYS A 88 7.38 -5.78 15.20
N GLY A 89 8.03 -5.51 14.06
CA GLY A 89 8.33 -4.14 13.62
C GLY A 89 7.05 -3.34 13.35
N TYR A 90 6.10 -3.92 12.62
CA TYR A 90 4.81 -3.27 12.34
C TYR A 90 3.96 -3.10 13.61
N GLU A 91 3.90 -4.12 14.47
CA GLU A 91 3.21 -4.01 15.76
C GLU A 91 3.82 -2.93 16.68
N TYR A 92 5.14 -2.73 16.59
CA TYR A 92 5.81 -1.62 17.26
C TYR A 92 5.43 -0.28 16.65
N ALA A 93 5.44 -0.17 15.33
CA ALA A 93 5.08 1.05 14.60
C ALA A 93 3.63 1.47 14.87
N ILE A 94 2.70 0.52 14.94
CA ILE A 94 1.30 0.76 15.32
C ILE A 94 1.20 1.34 16.74
N LYS A 95 1.90 0.74 17.70
CA LYS A 95 1.82 1.13 19.11
C LYS A 95 2.59 2.41 19.43
N LYS A 96 3.61 2.73 18.65
CA LYS A 96 4.55 3.84 18.89
C LYS A 96 4.93 4.53 17.56
N PRO A 97 3.95 5.14 16.86
CA PRO A 97 4.17 5.69 15.52
C PRO A 97 5.25 6.77 15.48
N GLU A 98 5.28 7.70 16.45
CA GLU A 98 6.32 8.72 16.53
C GLU A 98 7.73 8.14 16.68
N LYS A 99 7.88 7.13 17.55
CA LYS A 99 9.18 6.47 17.75
C LYS A 99 9.63 5.68 16.53
N ALA A 100 8.71 5.06 15.81
CA ALA A 100 9.01 4.40 14.55
C ALA A 100 9.49 5.42 13.49
N ALA A 101 8.83 6.58 13.40
CA ALA A 101 9.26 7.68 12.54
C ALA A 101 10.66 8.20 12.90
N GLU A 102 10.94 8.43 14.19
CA GLU A 102 12.26 8.84 14.67
C GLU A 102 13.37 7.84 14.29
N ILE A 103 13.11 6.53 14.45
CA ILE A 103 14.06 5.47 14.08
C ILE A 103 14.34 5.51 12.57
N LEU A 104 13.31 5.66 11.74
CA LEU A 104 13.45 5.73 10.29
C LEU A 104 14.27 6.96 9.89
N CYS A 105 13.93 8.16 10.38
CA CYS A 105 14.65 9.39 10.08
C CYS A 105 16.10 9.35 10.56
N SER A 106 16.36 8.71 11.71
CA SER A 106 17.74 8.51 12.20
C SER A 106 18.58 7.59 11.30
N SER A 107 17.90 6.64 10.62
CA SER A 107 18.55 5.68 9.72
C SER A 107 18.72 6.22 8.29
N VAL A 108 17.85 7.16 7.89
CA VAL A 108 17.81 7.78 6.55
C VAL A 108 17.70 9.30 6.71
N PRO A 109 18.83 10.01 6.88
CA PRO A 109 18.84 11.44 7.24
C PRO A 109 18.22 12.39 6.21
N ASP A 110 18.11 11.97 4.94
CA ASP A 110 17.55 12.79 3.86
C ASP A 110 15.99 12.83 3.84
N LEU A 111 15.33 12.06 4.72
CA LEU A 111 13.88 12.07 4.82
C LEU A 111 13.36 13.32 5.56
N ASP A 112 12.26 13.87 5.05
CA ASP A 112 11.52 14.92 5.74
C ASP A 112 10.83 14.34 7.00
N GLU A 113 11.34 14.70 8.17
CA GLU A 113 10.83 14.19 9.46
C GLU A 113 9.34 14.52 9.67
N ARG A 114 8.88 15.69 9.22
CA ARG A 114 7.48 16.08 9.34
C ARG A 114 6.57 15.21 8.48
N LEU A 115 7.01 14.91 7.24
CA LEU A 115 6.31 14.00 6.35
C LEU A 115 6.26 12.59 6.94
N ILE A 116 7.38 12.07 7.41
CA ILE A 116 7.46 10.71 7.95
C ILE A 116 6.60 10.57 9.21
N LYS A 117 6.57 11.55 10.10
CA LYS A 117 5.68 11.53 11.29
C LYS A 117 4.21 11.54 10.89
N GLY A 118 3.81 12.39 9.95
CA GLY A 118 2.44 12.43 9.43
C GLY A 118 2.03 11.12 8.75
N SER A 119 2.91 10.59 7.91
CA SER A 119 2.72 9.30 7.24
C SER A 119 2.56 8.15 8.23
N GLN A 120 3.43 8.06 9.22
CA GLN A 120 3.39 6.98 10.21
C GLN A 120 2.16 7.08 11.12
N GLU A 121 1.72 8.28 11.46
CA GLU A 121 0.49 8.50 12.23
C GLU A 121 -0.76 8.07 11.44
N TYR A 122 -0.80 8.31 10.15
CA TYR A 122 -1.86 7.82 9.26
C TYR A 122 -1.82 6.29 9.11
N LEU A 123 -0.64 5.73 8.86
CA LEU A 123 -0.46 4.31 8.55
C LEU A 123 -0.70 3.38 9.75
N LYS A 124 -0.55 3.86 11.00
CA LYS A 124 -0.76 3.01 12.19
C LYS A 124 -2.13 2.34 12.21
N ASP A 125 -3.16 3.01 11.69
CA ASP A 125 -4.53 2.51 11.62
C ASP A 125 -4.79 1.67 10.36
N CYS A 126 -3.88 1.72 9.36
CA CYS A 126 -4.00 1.02 8.09
C CYS A 126 -3.25 -0.33 8.06
N TYR A 127 -2.23 -0.53 8.90
CA TYR A 127 -1.35 -1.71 8.82
C TYR A 127 -2.04 -3.03 9.12
N ILE A 128 -3.06 -3.03 9.97
CA ILE A 128 -3.86 -4.21 10.31
C ILE A 128 -5.30 -4.00 9.86
N ASP A 129 -5.81 -2.75 9.95
CA ASP A 129 -7.19 -2.37 9.67
C ASP A 129 -8.15 -3.27 10.51
N ASP A 130 -9.03 -4.02 9.87
CA ASP A 130 -9.98 -4.95 10.50
C ASP A 130 -9.48 -6.39 10.60
N ALA A 131 -8.25 -6.68 10.13
CA ALA A 131 -7.69 -8.02 10.19
C ALA A 131 -7.41 -8.49 11.62
N ALA A 132 -7.58 -9.79 11.88
CA ALA A 132 -7.32 -10.39 13.19
C ALA A 132 -5.84 -10.28 13.62
N GLN A 133 -4.91 -10.23 12.65
CA GLN A 133 -3.48 -10.05 12.89
C GLN A 133 -2.77 -9.52 11.65
N PHE A 134 -1.62 -8.86 11.87
CA PHE A 134 -0.76 -8.37 10.80
C PHE A 134 -0.28 -9.48 9.86
N GLY A 135 -0.38 -9.23 8.56
CA GLY A 135 0.29 -9.98 7.50
C GLY A 135 -0.44 -11.22 7.01
N VAL A 136 -1.65 -11.49 7.51
CA VAL A 136 -2.49 -12.58 7.00
C VAL A 136 -3.32 -12.07 5.82
N PHE A 137 -3.27 -12.82 4.72
CA PHE A 137 -4.13 -12.58 3.57
C PHE A 137 -5.51 -13.20 3.81
N ASP A 138 -6.56 -12.43 3.60
CA ASP A 138 -7.90 -12.92 3.37
C ASP A 138 -8.04 -13.39 1.92
N ALA A 139 -8.49 -14.63 1.71
CA ALA A 139 -8.56 -15.23 0.40
C ALA A 139 -9.63 -14.57 -0.49
N ASP A 140 -10.78 -14.20 0.07
CA ASP A 140 -11.87 -13.61 -0.68
C ASP A 140 -11.48 -12.20 -1.18
N ARG A 141 -10.86 -11.40 -0.31
CA ARG A 141 -10.32 -10.09 -0.65
C ARG A 141 -9.24 -10.17 -1.74
N TRP A 142 -8.35 -11.16 -1.64
CA TRP A 142 -7.33 -11.40 -2.68
C TRP A 142 -7.95 -11.80 -4.00
N ASN A 143 -8.83 -12.78 -4.00
CA ASN A 143 -9.46 -13.34 -5.19
C ASN A 143 -10.34 -12.31 -5.91
N MET A 144 -11.08 -11.48 -5.18
CA MET A 144 -11.98 -10.45 -5.75
C MET A 144 -11.26 -9.51 -6.72
N PHE A 145 -10.05 -9.06 -6.37
CA PHE A 145 -9.25 -8.21 -7.25
C PHE A 145 -8.81 -8.94 -8.51
N TYR A 146 -8.28 -10.16 -8.38
CA TYR A 146 -7.79 -10.93 -9.53
C TYR A 146 -8.90 -11.47 -10.41
N GLN A 147 -10.05 -11.75 -9.84
CA GLN A 147 -11.26 -12.06 -10.61
C GLN A 147 -11.67 -10.87 -11.49
N TRP A 148 -11.66 -9.66 -10.95
CA TRP A 148 -11.87 -8.45 -11.74
C TRP A 148 -10.81 -8.27 -12.84
N VAL A 149 -9.53 -8.54 -12.57
CA VAL A 149 -8.45 -8.51 -13.58
C VAL A 149 -8.75 -9.48 -14.73
N ASN A 150 -9.20 -10.68 -14.42
CA ASN A 150 -9.59 -11.70 -15.41
C ASN A 150 -10.81 -11.24 -16.23
N GLU A 151 -11.88 -10.76 -15.59
CA GLU A 151 -13.09 -10.25 -16.24
C GLU A 151 -12.80 -9.09 -17.20
N GLN A 152 -11.85 -8.24 -16.88
CA GLN A 152 -11.45 -7.11 -17.72
C GLN A 152 -10.38 -7.49 -18.77
N HIS A 153 -9.95 -8.75 -18.82
CA HIS A 153 -8.91 -9.23 -19.73
C HIS A 153 -7.63 -8.39 -19.68
N LEU A 154 -7.23 -7.96 -18.47
CA LEU A 154 -6.03 -7.15 -18.26
C LEU A 154 -4.74 -7.95 -18.33
N TYR A 155 -4.83 -9.27 -18.36
CA TYR A 155 -3.74 -10.21 -18.50
C TYR A 155 -4.10 -11.31 -19.49
N ASP A 156 -3.12 -11.80 -20.26
CA ASP A 156 -3.34 -12.78 -21.34
C ASP A 156 -3.76 -14.17 -20.83
N GLN A 157 -3.42 -14.48 -19.59
CA GLN A 157 -3.75 -15.76 -18.96
C GLN A 157 -4.65 -15.54 -17.77
N GLU A 158 -5.64 -16.40 -17.61
CA GLU A 158 -6.49 -16.39 -16.43
C GLU A 158 -5.65 -16.69 -15.18
N ILE A 159 -5.83 -15.86 -14.16
CA ILE A 159 -5.21 -16.00 -12.84
C ILE A 159 -6.16 -16.86 -12.00
N PRO A 160 -5.79 -18.11 -11.64
CA PRO A 160 -6.66 -18.97 -10.87
C PRO A 160 -6.88 -18.46 -9.45
N GLU A 161 -8.05 -18.73 -8.87
CA GLU A 161 -8.32 -18.44 -7.48
C GLU A 161 -7.31 -19.08 -6.52
N ASN A 162 -7.09 -18.45 -5.39
CA ASN A 162 -6.17 -18.90 -4.33
C ASN A 162 -4.71 -19.10 -4.80
N THR A 163 -4.29 -18.37 -5.83
CA THR A 163 -2.91 -18.39 -6.31
C THR A 163 -2.19 -17.07 -6.05
N GLY A 164 -0.88 -17.11 -5.99
CA GLY A 164 -0.03 -15.92 -5.84
C GLY A 164 0.20 -15.47 -4.39
N PHE A 165 -0.48 -16.05 -3.41
CA PHE A 165 -0.26 -15.75 -2.00
C PHE A 165 -0.16 -17.02 -1.14
N THR A 166 0.33 -16.87 0.10
CA THR A 166 0.32 -17.93 1.11
C THR A 166 0.39 -17.35 2.52
N ASN A 167 -0.34 -17.95 3.45
CA ASN A 167 -0.28 -17.64 4.87
C ASN A 167 0.60 -18.64 5.65
N GLU A 168 1.24 -19.62 4.98
CA GLU A 168 1.98 -20.70 5.62
C GLU A 168 3.15 -20.23 6.50
N TYR A 169 3.75 -19.07 6.13
CA TYR A 169 4.98 -18.60 6.80
C TYR A 169 4.73 -17.51 7.84
N ILE A 170 3.49 -16.99 7.96
CA ILE A 170 3.14 -15.93 8.91
C ILE A 170 2.37 -16.46 10.14
N ALA A 171 1.75 -17.64 10.01
CA ALA A 171 0.98 -18.25 11.09
C ALA A 171 1.92 -18.76 12.21
N GLU A 172 2.08 -17.94 13.23
CA GLU A 172 2.38 -18.22 14.66
C GLU A 172 2.88 -16.96 15.38
#